data_2bd29a78de28f271cb8e7f27065846e9
#
_entry.id   2bd29a78de28f271cb8e7f27065846e9
#
_cell.length_a   1.000
_cell.length_b   1.000
_cell.length_c   1.000
_cell.angle_alpha   90.00
_cell.angle_beta   90.00
_cell.angle_gamma   90.00
#
_symmetry.space_group_name_H-M   'P 1'
#
loop_
_entity.id
_entity.type
_entity.pdbx_description
1 polymer ?
#
loop_
_entity_poly.entity_id
_entity_poly.type
_entity_poly.pdbx_seq_one_letter_code
_entity_poly.pdbx_strand_id
1 'polypeptide(L)'
;TEAGTYTVTLTATGPGGSDLEICQDCITVEHPAPVASFTASATSGVYDLPVQFDSTSTGPITSLVWDFGDGSTSNRPTPSHVYTAAGTYTVTLTVTGPGGSDTEICQDCIEVGYPAPVAAFTSSTTSGTYDLPVQFSNTSTGVITSLLWDFGDGSTSTEAMPNHTYTQAGTYTVTLTATGPGGSDTTICQDCSQVGYPAPLASFTASTTSGTWDLPVQFESTSTGPITSLLWDFGDGATSSASSPNHTYTEAGSYTVTLT
;
A
#
# COMPACT_ATOMS: atom_id res chain seq x y z
N THR A 1 7.89 -28.80 55.36
CA THR A 1 6.50 -28.97 55.87
C THR A 1 5.68 -29.40 54.66
N GLU A 2 5.05 -30.53 54.73
CA GLU A 2 4.18 -31.08 53.69
C GLU A 2 2.74 -30.69 53.99
N ALA A 3 1.91 -30.52 52.98
CA ALA A 3 0.47 -30.34 53.14
C ALA A 3 -0.14 -31.67 53.60
N GLY A 4 -1.11 -31.60 54.43
CA GLY A 4 -1.80 -32.79 54.97
C GLY A 4 -2.50 -32.48 56.27
N THR A 5 -3.20 -33.51 56.77
CA THR A 5 -3.86 -33.47 58.08
C THR A 5 -3.02 -34.24 59.05
N TYR A 6 -2.74 -33.63 60.19
CA TYR A 6 -1.85 -34.18 61.21
C TYR A 6 -2.56 -34.37 62.49
N THR A 7 -2.34 -35.58 63.09
CA THR A 7 -2.74 -35.92 64.43
C THR A 7 -1.63 -35.57 65.42
N VAL A 8 -1.94 -34.83 66.42
CA VAL A 8 -1.01 -34.44 67.47
C VAL A 8 -1.27 -35.29 68.71
N THR A 9 -0.21 -35.89 69.28
CA THR A 9 -0.31 -36.69 70.53
C THR A 9 0.57 -36.03 71.57
N LEU A 10 0.05 -35.97 72.81
CA LEU A 10 0.77 -35.55 74.00
C LEU A 10 0.75 -36.67 74.97
N THR A 11 1.93 -37.10 75.38
CA THR A 11 2.04 -38.09 76.52
C THR A 11 2.61 -37.42 77.74
N ALA A 12 1.90 -37.35 78.82
CA ALA A 12 2.35 -36.90 80.14
C ALA A 12 2.75 -38.09 81.01
N THR A 13 3.98 -38.09 81.59
CA THR A 13 4.49 -39.16 82.42
C THR A 13 4.86 -38.63 83.79
N GLY A 14 4.46 -39.25 84.85
CA GLY A 14 4.80 -38.90 86.21
C GLY A 14 5.01 -40.16 87.11
N PRO A 15 5.32 -40.01 88.44
CA PRO A 15 5.56 -41.14 89.30
C PRO A 15 4.39 -42.11 89.50
N GLY A 16 3.15 -41.72 89.11
CA GLY A 16 1.93 -42.51 89.18
C GLY A 16 1.54 -43.22 87.91
N GLY A 17 2.27 -43.05 86.78
CA GLY A 17 1.95 -43.59 85.42
C GLY A 17 2.03 -42.55 84.31
N SER A 18 1.53 -42.92 83.14
CA SER A 18 1.44 -42.06 81.96
C SER A 18 0.01 -41.89 81.49
N ASP A 19 -0.35 -40.71 81.00
CA ASP A 19 -1.60 -40.41 80.33
C ASP A 19 -1.35 -39.91 78.93
N LEU A 20 -2.27 -40.18 78.00
CA LEU A 20 -2.13 -39.86 76.55
C LEU A 20 -3.37 -39.09 76.08
N GLU A 21 -3.12 -37.91 75.62
CA GLU A 21 -4.13 -37.10 74.90
C GLU A 21 -3.83 -37.14 73.35
N ILE A 22 -4.86 -37.39 72.57
CA ILE A 22 -4.78 -37.50 71.14
C ILE A 22 -5.72 -36.47 70.49
N CYS A 23 -5.18 -35.51 69.81
CA CYS A 23 -5.93 -34.61 68.92
C CYS A 23 -5.85 -35.16 67.49
N GLN A 24 -6.84 -35.96 67.10
CA GLN A 24 -6.86 -36.62 65.80
C GLN A 24 -7.23 -35.62 64.69
N ASP A 25 -6.43 -35.57 63.64
CA ASP A 25 -6.65 -34.74 62.41
C ASP A 25 -6.92 -33.27 62.78
N CYS A 26 -6.36 -32.73 63.86
CA CYS A 26 -6.65 -31.40 64.36
C CYS A 26 -5.85 -30.27 63.74
N ILE A 27 -4.79 -30.59 62.97
CA ILE A 27 -4.00 -29.65 62.26
C ILE A 27 -4.09 -29.95 60.77
N THR A 28 -4.63 -29.01 59.99
CA THR A 28 -4.64 -29.08 58.51
C THR A 28 -3.65 -28.05 57.95
N VAL A 29 -2.73 -28.53 57.16
CA VAL A 29 -1.79 -27.70 56.38
C VAL A 29 -2.18 -27.83 54.91
N GLU A 30 -2.55 -26.73 54.30
CA GLU A 30 -2.96 -26.69 52.90
C GLU A 30 -1.78 -26.26 51.99
N HIS A 31 -1.87 -26.66 50.72
CA HIS A 31 -0.95 -26.11 49.72
C HIS A 31 -1.29 -24.65 49.46
N PRO A 32 -0.31 -23.78 49.26
CA PRO A 32 -0.58 -22.44 48.77
C PRO A 32 -1.15 -22.51 47.34
N ALA A 33 -2.06 -21.60 46.98
CA ALA A 33 -2.49 -21.42 45.61
C ALA A 33 -1.33 -20.95 44.74
N PRO A 34 -1.25 -21.35 43.48
CA PRO A 34 -0.32 -20.75 42.53
C PRO A 34 -0.65 -19.28 42.29
N VAL A 35 0.32 -18.52 41.74
CA VAL A 35 0.14 -17.16 41.31
C VAL A 35 0.44 -17.09 39.80
N ALA A 36 -0.55 -16.72 38.98
CA ALA A 36 -0.44 -16.57 37.56
C ALA A 36 0.34 -15.30 37.21
N SER A 37 1.25 -15.41 36.27
CA SER A 37 1.97 -14.27 35.70
C SER A 37 2.62 -14.69 34.38
N PHE A 38 2.77 -13.76 33.44
CA PHE A 38 3.42 -14.04 32.16
C PHE A 38 4.04 -12.80 31.54
N THR A 39 4.85 -13.04 30.49
CA THR A 39 5.39 -12.02 29.60
C THR A 39 5.11 -12.39 28.14
N ALA A 40 5.06 -11.37 27.27
CA ALA A 40 4.93 -11.50 25.82
C ALA A 40 6.11 -10.81 25.13
N SER A 41 6.61 -11.40 24.05
CA SER A 41 7.75 -10.85 23.27
C SER A 41 7.39 -9.60 22.48
N ALA A 42 6.12 -9.40 22.15
CA ALA A 42 5.58 -8.23 21.49
C ALA A 42 4.16 -7.95 21.96
N THR A 43 3.78 -6.69 22.00
CA THR A 43 2.44 -6.20 22.33
C THR A 43 1.74 -5.52 21.17
N SER A 44 2.47 -5.28 20.06
CA SER A 44 1.87 -4.68 18.85
C SER A 44 2.66 -5.08 17.59
N GLY A 45 1.97 -5.04 16.45
CA GLY A 45 2.53 -5.32 15.13
C GLY A 45 1.46 -5.32 14.04
N VAL A 46 1.80 -5.83 12.87
CA VAL A 46 0.83 -6.07 11.79
C VAL A 46 0.45 -7.55 11.76
N TYR A 47 -0.70 -7.90 11.15
CA TYR A 47 -1.17 -9.29 11.12
C TYR A 47 -0.11 -10.24 10.52
N ASP A 48 -0.28 -11.53 10.82
CA ASP A 48 0.76 -12.55 10.85
C ASP A 48 1.82 -12.24 11.92
N LEU A 49 1.39 -11.58 13.04
CA LEU A 49 2.26 -11.22 14.16
C LEU A 49 2.60 -12.45 15.01
N PRO A 50 3.85 -12.92 15.01
CA PRO A 50 4.27 -13.97 15.92
C PRO A 50 4.57 -13.38 17.30
N VAL A 51 3.98 -13.96 18.34
CA VAL A 51 4.23 -13.58 19.74
C VAL A 51 4.66 -14.82 20.51
N GLN A 52 5.80 -14.74 21.17
CA GLN A 52 6.25 -15.72 22.13
C GLN A 52 5.75 -15.32 23.51
N PHE A 53 5.06 -16.25 24.20
CA PHE A 53 4.60 -16.07 25.57
C PHE A 53 5.41 -16.95 26.49
N ASP A 54 5.74 -16.42 27.67
CA ASP A 54 6.48 -17.13 28.70
C ASP A 54 5.74 -17.02 30.03
N SER A 55 5.33 -18.16 30.61
CA SER A 55 4.75 -18.18 31.94
C SER A 55 5.84 -17.90 32.99
N THR A 56 5.63 -16.86 33.76
CA THR A 56 6.45 -16.50 34.94
C THR A 56 5.72 -16.81 36.24
N SER A 57 4.67 -17.62 36.18
CA SER A 57 3.83 -18.02 37.31
C SER A 57 4.65 -18.75 38.39
N THR A 58 4.24 -18.58 39.63
CA THR A 58 4.92 -19.15 40.80
C THR A 58 4.01 -20.04 41.64
N GLY A 59 4.61 -20.84 42.53
CA GLY A 59 3.89 -21.79 43.39
C GLY A 59 3.84 -23.20 42.80
N PRO A 60 3.12 -24.14 43.47
CA PRO A 60 2.96 -25.51 43.02
C PRO A 60 1.92 -25.55 41.86
N ILE A 61 2.40 -25.64 40.62
CA ILE A 61 1.59 -25.69 39.41
C ILE A 61 1.53 -27.12 38.87
N THR A 62 0.33 -27.62 38.61
CA THR A 62 0.07 -28.93 37.99
C THR A 62 -0.38 -28.83 36.55
N SER A 63 -1.04 -27.73 36.20
CA SER A 63 -1.47 -27.44 34.81
C SER A 63 -1.59 -25.94 34.57
N LEU A 64 -1.53 -25.57 33.28
CA LEU A 64 -1.80 -24.21 32.83
C LEU A 64 -2.56 -24.24 31.51
N VAL A 65 -3.31 -23.18 31.27
CA VAL A 65 -4.06 -22.97 30.02
C VAL A 65 -3.96 -21.51 29.63
N TRP A 66 -3.56 -21.29 28.41
CA TRP A 66 -3.59 -20.00 27.74
C TRP A 66 -4.85 -19.86 26.90
N ASP A 67 -5.43 -18.68 26.88
CA ASP A 67 -6.37 -18.20 25.88
C ASP A 67 -5.78 -16.94 25.27
N PHE A 68 -5.59 -16.93 23.94
CA PHE A 68 -4.96 -15.81 23.25
C PHE A 68 -5.95 -14.74 22.81
N GLY A 69 -7.25 -14.93 23.08
CA GLY A 69 -8.31 -13.98 22.77
C GLY A 69 -8.82 -14.02 21.32
N ASP A 70 -8.28 -14.88 20.49
CA ASP A 70 -8.72 -15.13 19.10
C ASP A 70 -9.45 -16.47 18.93
N GLY A 71 -9.74 -17.16 20.03
CA GLY A 71 -10.32 -18.50 20.09
C GLY A 71 -9.28 -19.62 20.12
N SER A 72 -8.00 -19.32 20.03
CA SER A 72 -6.91 -20.28 20.14
C SER A 72 -6.48 -20.43 21.60
N THR A 73 -6.04 -21.63 21.98
CA THR A 73 -5.57 -21.96 23.34
C THR A 73 -4.29 -22.78 23.31
N SER A 74 -3.55 -22.79 24.43
CA SER A 74 -2.36 -23.63 24.60
C SER A 74 -2.22 -24.09 26.04
N ASN A 75 -1.56 -25.24 26.24
CA ASN A 75 -1.20 -25.78 27.55
C ASN A 75 0.32 -25.87 27.78
N ARG A 76 1.10 -25.24 26.90
CA ARG A 76 2.57 -25.21 27.01
C ARG A 76 3.01 -24.07 27.93
N PRO A 77 4.09 -24.26 28.73
CA PRO A 77 4.61 -23.18 29.57
C PRO A 77 5.10 -21.96 28.77
N THR A 78 5.62 -22.18 27.55
CA THR A 78 6.19 -21.18 26.66
C THR A 78 5.65 -21.37 25.24
N PRO A 79 4.38 -20.98 24.97
CA PRO A 79 3.80 -21.12 23.64
C PRO A 79 4.22 -19.98 22.72
N SER A 80 4.39 -20.30 21.42
CA SER A 80 4.40 -19.29 20.35
C SER A 80 3.03 -19.29 19.69
N HIS A 81 2.46 -18.11 19.49
CA HIS A 81 1.19 -17.91 18.83
C HIS A 81 1.31 -16.85 17.72
N VAL A 82 0.55 -17.01 16.62
CA VAL A 82 0.55 -16.08 15.49
C VAL A 82 -0.84 -15.50 15.32
N TYR A 83 -0.97 -14.19 15.49
CA TYR A 83 -2.21 -13.47 15.23
C TYR A 83 -2.33 -13.15 13.74
N THR A 84 -3.26 -13.82 13.06
CA THR A 84 -3.43 -13.74 11.59
C THR A 84 -4.45 -12.71 11.14
N ALA A 85 -5.12 -12.02 12.06
CA ALA A 85 -6.09 -10.97 11.76
C ALA A 85 -5.78 -9.70 12.55
N ALA A 86 -6.11 -8.55 11.98
CA ALA A 86 -6.04 -7.28 12.69
C ALA A 86 -7.12 -7.23 13.78
N GLY A 87 -6.76 -6.72 14.93
CA GLY A 87 -7.66 -6.63 16.10
C GLY A 87 -6.89 -6.33 17.37
N THR A 88 -7.62 -6.22 18.45
CA THR A 88 -7.08 -6.09 19.80
C THR A 88 -7.47 -7.33 20.60
N TYR A 89 -6.49 -7.96 21.23
CA TYR A 89 -6.67 -9.24 21.88
C TYR A 89 -6.34 -9.17 23.37
N THR A 90 -7.23 -9.75 24.18
CA THR A 90 -7.02 -9.98 25.60
C THR A 90 -6.45 -11.37 25.78
N VAL A 91 -5.31 -11.47 26.43
CA VAL A 91 -4.64 -12.74 26.70
C VAL A 91 -4.86 -13.13 28.14
N THR A 92 -5.24 -14.39 28.40
CA THR A 92 -5.39 -14.93 29.76
C THR A 92 -4.49 -16.14 29.94
N LEU A 93 -3.92 -16.25 31.15
CA LEU A 93 -3.22 -17.43 31.61
C LEU A 93 -3.88 -17.91 32.91
N THR A 94 -4.45 -19.10 32.90
CA THR A 94 -4.93 -19.76 34.08
C THR A 94 -3.96 -20.84 34.50
N VAL A 95 -3.50 -20.80 35.73
CA VAL A 95 -2.66 -21.84 36.35
C VAL A 95 -3.42 -22.52 37.44
N THR A 96 -3.24 -23.84 37.55
CA THR A 96 -3.90 -24.69 38.57
C THR A 96 -2.86 -25.50 39.33
N GLY A 97 -3.05 -25.61 40.65
CA GLY A 97 -2.23 -26.39 41.55
C GLY A 97 -3.06 -27.01 42.66
N PRO A 98 -2.43 -27.78 43.55
CA PRO A 98 -3.15 -28.45 44.63
C PRO A 98 -3.83 -27.52 45.64
N GLY A 99 -3.40 -26.23 45.70
CA GLY A 99 -3.99 -25.19 46.53
C GLY A 99 -5.06 -24.35 45.84
N GLY A 100 -5.44 -24.67 44.59
CA GLY A 100 -6.44 -23.92 43.81
C GLY A 100 -5.94 -23.46 42.46
N SER A 101 -6.62 -22.47 41.90
CA SER A 101 -6.26 -21.86 40.59
C SER A 101 -6.14 -20.35 40.72
N ASP A 102 -5.33 -19.78 39.84
CA ASP A 102 -5.22 -18.32 39.64
C ASP A 102 -5.19 -18.00 38.18
N THR A 103 -5.63 -16.79 37.82
CA THR A 103 -5.73 -16.34 36.43
C THR A 103 -5.19 -14.92 36.29
N GLU A 104 -4.21 -14.75 35.43
CA GLU A 104 -3.72 -13.44 34.95
C GLU A 104 -4.44 -13.06 33.68
N ILE A 105 -4.95 -11.83 33.61
CA ILE A 105 -5.67 -11.28 32.46
C ILE A 105 -4.93 -10.03 31.98
N CYS A 106 -4.39 -10.09 30.79
CA CYS A 106 -3.83 -8.94 30.10
C CYS A 106 -4.90 -8.38 29.14
N GLN A 107 -5.68 -7.41 29.64
CA GLN A 107 -6.78 -6.82 28.89
C GLN A 107 -6.25 -6.03 27.70
N ASP A 108 -6.71 -6.37 26.47
CA ASP A 108 -6.43 -5.65 25.22
C ASP A 108 -4.92 -5.39 24.98
N CYS A 109 -4.05 -6.31 25.47
CA CYS A 109 -2.62 -6.09 25.52
C CYS A 109 -1.87 -6.45 24.22
N ILE A 110 -2.51 -7.11 23.30
CA ILE A 110 -1.94 -7.37 21.96
C ILE A 110 -2.74 -6.60 20.92
N GLU A 111 -2.10 -5.66 20.26
CA GLU A 111 -2.68 -4.84 19.19
C GLU A 111 -2.09 -5.26 17.84
N VAL A 112 -2.94 -5.74 16.94
CA VAL A 112 -2.55 -6.20 15.60
C VAL A 112 -3.20 -5.31 14.56
N GLY A 113 -2.38 -4.57 13.82
CA GLY A 113 -2.82 -3.66 12.76
C GLY A 113 -2.75 -4.29 11.37
N TYR A 114 -3.07 -3.48 10.37
CA TYR A 114 -2.87 -3.81 8.96
C TYR A 114 -1.49 -3.32 8.50
N PRO A 115 -0.79 -4.02 7.58
CA PRO A 115 0.34 -3.45 6.88
C PRO A 115 -0.13 -2.32 5.95
N ALA A 116 0.75 -1.37 5.65
CA ALA A 116 0.49 -0.37 4.63
C ALA A 116 0.29 -1.05 3.25
N PRO A 117 -0.57 -0.52 2.38
CA PRO A 117 -0.66 -0.99 1.01
C PRO A 117 0.67 -0.77 0.27
N VAL A 118 0.86 -1.46 -0.85
CA VAL A 118 1.97 -1.22 -1.79
C VAL A 118 1.39 -0.66 -3.07
N ALA A 119 1.69 0.61 -3.38
CA ALA A 119 1.19 1.31 -4.55
C ALA A 119 1.89 0.85 -5.83
N ALA A 120 1.13 0.50 -6.85
CA ALA A 120 1.63 0.12 -8.16
C ALA A 120 0.57 0.38 -9.25
N PHE A 121 1.00 0.70 -10.46
CA PHE A 121 0.12 0.88 -11.60
C PHE A 121 0.79 0.55 -12.93
N THR A 122 -0.03 0.44 -13.96
CA THR A 122 0.39 0.36 -15.36
C THR A 122 -0.38 1.37 -16.19
N SER A 123 0.15 1.74 -17.37
CA SER A 123 -0.51 2.58 -18.36
C SER A 123 -0.58 1.88 -19.72
N SER A 124 -1.60 2.20 -20.52
CA SER A 124 -1.81 1.61 -21.85
C SER A 124 -0.79 2.07 -22.89
N THR A 125 -0.25 3.28 -22.70
CA THR A 125 0.81 3.86 -23.54
C THR A 125 1.63 4.84 -22.72
N THR A 126 2.87 5.06 -23.13
CA THR A 126 3.81 6.01 -22.53
C THR A 126 4.16 7.17 -23.46
N SER A 127 3.69 7.16 -24.71
CA SER A 127 3.98 8.23 -25.68
C SER A 127 2.94 8.34 -26.78
N GLY A 128 2.84 9.55 -27.36
CA GLY A 128 1.97 9.84 -28.49
C GLY A 128 1.97 11.34 -28.81
N THR A 129 1.01 11.77 -29.64
CA THR A 129 0.76 13.21 -29.91
C THR A 129 -0.35 13.71 -29.00
N TYR A 130 -0.43 15.04 -28.77
CA TYR A 130 -1.47 15.62 -27.90
C TYR A 130 -2.88 15.24 -28.37
N ASP A 131 -3.83 15.38 -27.46
CA ASP A 131 -5.09 14.63 -27.39
C ASP A 131 -4.84 13.13 -27.20
N LEU A 132 -3.74 12.79 -26.47
CA LEU A 132 -3.34 11.41 -26.17
C LEU A 132 -4.21 10.83 -25.04
N PRO A 133 -5.12 9.88 -25.33
CA PRO A 133 -5.84 9.16 -24.30
C PRO A 133 -4.94 8.06 -23.71
N VAL A 134 -4.84 8.04 -22.38
CA VAL A 134 -4.09 7.03 -21.63
C VAL A 134 -5.03 6.38 -20.62
N GLN A 135 -5.17 5.04 -20.69
CA GLN A 135 -5.82 4.25 -19.66
C GLN A 135 -4.79 3.88 -18.60
N PHE A 136 -5.05 4.24 -17.36
CA PHE A 136 -4.27 3.80 -16.21
C PHE A 136 -4.98 2.67 -15.49
N SER A 137 -4.22 1.71 -14.97
CA SER A 137 -4.74 0.56 -14.24
C SER A 137 -4.01 0.41 -12.92
N ASN A 138 -4.76 0.48 -11.83
CA ASN A 138 -4.22 0.22 -10.49
C ASN A 138 -3.86 -1.27 -10.35
N THR A 139 -2.62 -1.55 -9.93
CA THR A 139 -2.10 -2.88 -9.61
C THR A 139 -1.56 -2.94 -8.18
N SER A 140 -1.91 -1.96 -7.35
CA SER A 140 -1.51 -1.91 -5.93
C SER A 140 -2.03 -3.12 -5.16
N THR A 141 -1.31 -3.51 -4.12
CA THR A 141 -1.63 -4.66 -3.26
C THR A 141 -1.85 -4.23 -1.80
N GLY A 142 -2.46 -5.11 -1.00
CA GLY A 142 -2.84 -4.84 0.39
C GLY A 142 -4.30 -4.40 0.53
N VAL A 143 -4.68 -3.98 1.74
CA VAL A 143 -6.03 -3.47 2.02
C VAL A 143 -6.10 -2.00 1.65
N ILE A 144 -6.79 -1.68 0.56
CA ILE A 144 -6.88 -0.34 0.00
C ILE A 144 -8.29 0.20 0.23
N THR A 145 -8.40 1.39 0.80
CA THR A 145 -9.67 2.11 1.04
C THR A 145 -9.86 3.28 0.09
N SER A 146 -8.77 3.87 -0.43
CA SER A 146 -8.85 4.96 -1.40
C SER A 146 -7.60 5.02 -2.28
N LEU A 147 -7.78 5.60 -3.47
CA LEU A 147 -6.75 5.88 -4.45
C LEU A 147 -6.78 7.37 -4.79
N LEU A 148 -5.60 7.94 -5.05
CA LEU A 148 -5.45 9.28 -5.59
C LEU A 148 -4.39 9.26 -6.68
N TRP A 149 -4.80 9.60 -7.89
CA TRP A 149 -3.95 9.81 -9.05
C TRP A 149 -3.65 11.28 -9.21
N ASP A 150 -2.42 11.60 -9.57
CA ASP A 150 -2.00 12.88 -10.13
C ASP A 150 -1.32 12.58 -11.47
N PHE A 151 -1.83 13.16 -12.55
CA PHE A 151 -1.34 12.90 -13.92
C PHE A 151 -0.19 13.83 -14.33
N GLY A 152 0.19 14.78 -13.46
CA GLY A 152 1.32 15.70 -13.69
C GLY A 152 0.99 16.91 -14.55
N ASP A 153 -0.26 17.05 -15.00
CA ASP A 153 -0.77 18.21 -15.75
C ASP A 153 -1.71 19.10 -14.93
N GLY A 154 -1.83 18.80 -13.62
CA GLY A 154 -2.75 19.42 -12.67
C GLY A 154 -4.08 18.71 -12.53
N SER A 155 -4.34 17.66 -13.31
CA SER A 155 -5.53 16.82 -13.20
C SER A 155 -5.31 15.69 -12.23
N THR A 156 -6.37 15.26 -11.53
CA THR A 156 -6.36 14.17 -10.57
C THR A 156 -7.56 13.24 -10.76
N SER A 157 -7.49 12.00 -10.23
CA SER A 157 -8.60 11.06 -10.20
C SER A 157 -8.56 10.17 -8.95
N THR A 158 -9.73 9.66 -8.55
CA THR A 158 -9.87 8.66 -7.48
C THR A 158 -10.40 7.32 -7.99
N GLU A 159 -10.57 7.17 -9.29
CA GLU A 159 -11.04 5.94 -9.92
C GLU A 159 -9.99 4.83 -9.85
N ALA A 160 -10.43 3.59 -9.81
CA ALA A 160 -9.51 2.43 -9.84
C ALA A 160 -8.79 2.29 -11.19
N MET A 161 -9.45 2.67 -12.27
CA MET A 161 -8.94 2.57 -13.65
C MET A 161 -9.29 3.83 -14.44
N PRO A 162 -8.65 4.99 -14.17
CA PRO A 162 -8.99 6.23 -14.84
C PRO A 162 -8.52 6.24 -16.29
N ASN A 163 -9.36 6.86 -17.16
CA ASN A 163 -8.94 7.34 -18.47
C ASN A 163 -8.57 8.81 -18.35
N HIS A 164 -7.36 9.16 -18.77
CA HIS A 164 -6.91 10.54 -18.83
C HIS A 164 -6.44 10.91 -20.23
N THR A 165 -6.74 12.13 -20.69
CA THR A 165 -6.32 12.62 -22.00
C THR A 165 -5.41 13.84 -21.84
N TYR A 166 -4.16 13.71 -22.27
CA TYR A 166 -3.22 14.80 -22.30
C TYR A 166 -3.46 15.68 -23.54
N THR A 167 -3.95 16.89 -23.32
CA THR A 167 -4.34 17.84 -24.38
C THR A 167 -3.22 18.79 -24.81
N GLN A 168 -2.05 18.73 -24.17
CA GLN A 168 -0.89 19.55 -24.49
C GLN A 168 0.35 18.67 -24.64
N ALA A 169 1.28 19.11 -25.50
CA ALA A 169 2.59 18.50 -25.61
C ALA A 169 3.40 18.78 -24.34
N GLY A 170 4.07 17.73 -23.84
CA GLY A 170 4.83 17.81 -22.60
C GLY A 170 5.34 16.44 -22.16
N THR A 171 6.07 16.43 -21.08
CA THR A 171 6.49 15.21 -20.39
C THR A 171 5.89 15.25 -18.99
N TYR A 172 5.16 14.21 -18.65
CA TYR A 172 4.36 14.16 -17.44
C TYR A 172 4.83 13.04 -16.51
N THR A 173 4.97 13.40 -15.25
CA THR A 173 5.20 12.46 -14.14
C THR A 173 3.85 12.08 -13.53
N VAL A 174 3.57 10.80 -13.48
CA VAL A 174 2.32 10.29 -12.92
C VAL A 174 2.57 9.69 -11.55
N THR A 175 1.74 10.03 -10.58
CA THR A 175 1.78 9.44 -9.24
C THR A 175 0.47 8.74 -8.91
N LEU A 176 0.57 7.65 -8.15
CA LEU A 176 -0.55 6.98 -7.54
C LEU A 176 -0.28 6.84 -6.05
N THR A 177 -1.15 7.39 -5.23
CA THR A 177 -1.19 7.15 -3.78
C THR A 177 -2.30 6.17 -3.46
N ALA A 178 -1.95 5.04 -2.85
CA ALA A 178 -2.88 4.06 -2.30
C ALA A 178 -2.93 4.21 -0.78
N THR A 179 -4.13 4.34 -0.21
CA THR A 179 -4.34 4.49 1.23
C THR A 179 -5.19 3.34 1.76
N GLY A 180 -4.83 2.83 2.92
CA GLY A 180 -5.53 1.77 3.64
C GLY A 180 -5.46 1.95 5.15
N PRO A 181 -6.05 1.05 5.94
CA PRO A 181 -6.04 1.16 7.41
C PRO A 181 -4.64 1.06 8.01
N GLY A 182 -3.68 0.49 7.30
CA GLY A 182 -2.27 0.41 7.72
C GLY A 182 -1.42 1.59 7.31
N GLY A 183 -1.99 2.62 6.67
CA GLY A 183 -1.27 3.80 6.19
C GLY A 183 -1.41 4.02 4.69
N SER A 184 -0.46 4.74 4.09
CA SER A 184 -0.45 5.05 2.66
C SER A 184 0.90 4.72 2.05
N ASP A 185 0.89 4.39 0.77
CA ASP A 185 2.08 4.27 -0.07
C ASP A 185 1.86 5.02 -1.38
N THR A 186 2.95 5.52 -1.96
CA THR A 186 2.91 6.31 -3.21
C THR A 186 3.94 5.78 -4.18
N THR A 187 3.50 5.45 -5.39
CA THR A 187 4.40 5.14 -6.51
C THR A 187 4.45 6.31 -7.48
N ILE A 188 5.64 6.57 -8.01
CA ILE A 188 5.93 7.67 -8.93
C ILE A 188 6.52 7.09 -10.21
N CYS A 189 5.87 7.38 -11.33
CA CYS A 189 6.42 7.13 -12.65
C CYS A 189 6.93 8.44 -13.22
N GLN A 190 8.23 8.67 -13.08
CA GLN A 190 8.84 9.92 -13.53
C GLN A 190 8.92 9.97 -15.05
N ASP A 191 8.42 11.07 -15.64
CA ASP A 191 8.50 11.35 -17.08
C ASP A 191 7.94 10.22 -17.97
N CYS A 192 6.97 9.46 -17.45
CA CYS A 192 6.48 8.24 -18.11
C CYS A 192 5.38 8.48 -19.15
N SER A 193 4.85 9.69 -19.27
CA SER A 193 3.93 10.06 -20.35
C SER A 193 4.54 11.17 -21.18
N GLN A 194 4.99 10.83 -22.39
CA GLN A 194 5.62 11.76 -23.34
C GLN A 194 4.65 12.10 -24.45
N VAL A 195 4.23 13.36 -24.50
CA VAL A 195 3.22 13.85 -25.43
C VAL A 195 3.88 14.86 -26.36
N GLY A 196 3.96 14.51 -27.63
CA GLY A 196 4.56 15.34 -28.66
C GLY A 196 3.52 16.13 -29.47
N TYR A 197 4.00 16.90 -30.44
CA TYR A 197 3.17 17.51 -31.43
C TYR A 197 2.94 16.54 -32.60
N PRO A 198 1.76 16.53 -33.23
CA PRO A 198 1.58 15.84 -34.50
C PRO A 198 2.44 16.52 -35.58
N ALA A 199 2.86 15.78 -36.59
CA ALA A 199 3.54 16.32 -37.71
C ALA A 199 2.62 17.33 -38.47
N PRO A 200 3.12 18.48 -38.93
CA PRO A 200 2.35 19.39 -39.79
C PRO A 200 2.02 18.70 -41.11
N LEU A 201 0.87 19.05 -41.68
CA LEU A 201 0.47 18.66 -43.02
C LEU A 201 0.53 19.85 -43.95
N ALA A 202 1.48 19.83 -44.91
CA ALA A 202 1.63 20.88 -45.87
C ALA A 202 0.53 20.83 -46.96
N SER A 203 -0.08 21.94 -47.23
CA SER A 203 -1.11 22.11 -48.26
C SER A 203 -1.16 23.55 -48.70
N PHE A 204 -1.51 23.80 -49.98
CA PHE A 204 -1.64 25.13 -50.50
C PHE A 204 -2.63 25.22 -51.66
N THR A 205 -3.02 26.45 -51.97
CA THR A 205 -3.77 26.81 -53.16
C THR A 205 -3.01 27.86 -54.00
N ALA A 206 -3.30 27.92 -55.30
CA ALA A 206 -2.79 28.92 -56.22
C ALA A 206 -3.95 29.61 -56.92
N SER A 207 -3.86 30.91 -57.13
CA SER A 207 -4.93 31.70 -57.79
C SER A 207 -5.15 31.30 -59.25
N THR A 208 -4.15 30.77 -59.90
CA THR A 208 -4.20 30.18 -61.26
C THR A 208 -3.11 29.14 -61.43
N THR A 209 -3.32 28.18 -62.33
CA THR A 209 -2.36 27.13 -62.69
C THR A 209 -1.91 27.23 -64.14
N SER A 210 -2.39 28.23 -64.90
CA SER A 210 -2.01 28.46 -66.32
C SER A 210 -2.24 29.93 -66.75
N GLY A 211 -1.45 30.36 -67.67
CA GLY A 211 -1.56 31.71 -68.26
C GLY A 211 -0.48 31.91 -69.25
N THR A 212 -0.33 33.18 -69.76
CA THR A 212 0.78 33.65 -70.63
C THR A 212 1.98 34.05 -69.75
N TRP A 213 3.20 34.13 -70.35
CA TRP A 213 4.41 34.60 -69.66
C TRP A 213 4.18 35.98 -69.01
N ASP A 214 4.99 36.34 -68.02
CA ASP A 214 4.71 37.36 -67.01
C ASP A 214 3.45 37.07 -66.19
N LEU A 215 3.25 35.75 -65.84
CA LEU A 215 2.10 35.25 -65.10
C LEU A 215 2.26 35.51 -63.61
N PRO A 216 1.49 36.41 -62.98
CA PRO A 216 1.46 36.58 -61.55
C PRO A 216 0.56 35.49 -60.93
N VAL A 217 1.08 34.78 -59.93
CA VAL A 217 0.34 33.78 -59.18
C VAL A 217 0.39 34.12 -57.70
N GLN A 218 -0.77 34.22 -57.09
CA GLN A 218 -0.92 34.29 -55.61
C GLN A 218 -1.00 32.90 -55.08
N PHE A 219 -0.10 32.54 -54.18
CA PHE A 219 -0.14 31.31 -53.43
C PHE A 219 -0.63 31.58 -52.01
N GLU A 220 -1.34 30.62 -51.43
CA GLU A 220 -1.84 30.68 -50.06
C GLU A 220 -1.62 29.32 -49.39
N SER A 221 -0.92 29.32 -48.24
CA SER A 221 -0.76 28.11 -47.45
C SER A 221 -2.09 27.77 -46.75
N THR A 222 -2.56 26.54 -46.97
CA THR A 222 -3.68 25.91 -46.26
C THR A 222 -3.18 24.79 -45.36
N SER A 223 -1.88 24.78 -45.06
CA SER A 223 -1.24 23.80 -44.19
C SER A 223 -1.86 23.78 -42.79
N THR A 224 -1.92 22.61 -42.17
CA THR A 224 -2.50 22.40 -40.84
C THR A 224 -1.49 21.78 -39.87
N GLY A 225 -1.76 21.90 -38.56
CA GLY A 225 -0.91 21.42 -37.50
C GLY A 225 0.01 22.52 -36.92
N PRO A 226 0.95 22.18 -36.05
CA PRO A 226 1.87 23.10 -35.40
C PRO A 226 2.99 23.49 -36.37
N ILE A 227 2.75 24.58 -37.13
CA ILE A 227 3.67 25.07 -38.14
C ILE A 227 4.61 26.09 -37.51
N THR A 228 5.93 25.90 -37.66
CA THR A 228 6.97 26.82 -37.18
C THR A 228 7.59 27.63 -38.28
N SER A 229 7.59 27.12 -39.52
CA SER A 229 8.14 27.79 -40.69
C SER A 229 7.47 27.25 -41.96
N LEU A 230 7.53 28.06 -43.03
CA LEU A 230 7.13 27.68 -44.39
C LEU A 230 8.28 28.00 -45.33
N LEU A 231 8.51 27.14 -46.32
CA LEU A 231 9.44 27.38 -47.41
C LEU A 231 8.77 26.97 -48.71
N TRP A 232 8.59 27.95 -49.61
CA TRP A 232 8.12 27.79 -50.97
C TRP A 232 9.33 27.66 -51.91
N ASP A 233 9.28 26.71 -52.78
CA ASP A 233 10.09 26.64 -53.98
C ASP A 233 9.15 26.70 -55.17
N PHE A 234 9.28 27.72 -56.02
CA PHE A 234 8.40 27.95 -57.17
C PHE A 234 8.79 27.15 -58.41
N GLY A 235 9.92 26.40 -58.33
CA GLY A 235 10.40 25.54 -59.43
C GLY A 235 11.17 26.26 -60.54
N ASP A 236 11.40 27.55 -60.40
CA ASP A 236 12.21 28.39 -61.29
C ASP A 236 13.50 28.92 -60.62
N GLY A 237 13.77 28.42 -59.39
CA GLY A 237 14.91 28.84 -58.56
C GLY A 237 14.55 29.94 -57.54
N ALA A 238 13.36 30.50 -57.60
CA ALA A 238 12.89 31.47 -56.63
C ALA A 238 12.25 30.76 -55.42
N THR A 239 12.40 31.35 -54.25
CA THR A 239 11.85 30.80 -52.98
C THR A 239 11.19 31.89 -52.16
N SER A 240 10.32 31.51 -51.21
CA SER A 240 9.69 32.43 -50.27
C SER A 240 9.40 31.74 -48.93
N SER A 241 9.42 32.49 -47.82
CA SER A 241 8.97 32.05 -46.51
C SER A 241 7.66 32.70 -46.03
N ALA A 242 7.02 33.48 -46.91
CA ALA A 242 5.76 34.14 -46.59
C ALA A 242 4.60 33.15 -46.51
N SER A 243 3.59 33.41 -45.68
CA SER A 243 2.38 32.57 -45.61
C SER A 243 1.54 32.61 -46.89
N SER A 244 1.55 33.73 -47.59
CA SER A 244 0.77 33.96 -48.83
C SER A 244 1.62 34.74 -49.82
N PRO A 245 2.62 34.12 -50.51
CA PRO A 245 3.50 34.80 -51.43
C PRO A 245 2.82 35.08 -52.78
N ASN A 246 3.18 36.20 -53.40
CA ASN A 246 3.00 36.45 -54.83
C ASN A 246 4.27 36.09 -55.55
N HIS A 247 4.17 35.34 -56.64
CA HIS A 247 5.27 35.01 -57.50
C HIS A 247 4.89 35.26 -59.00
N THR A 248 5.80 35.78 -59.82
CA THR A 248 5.56 36.00 -61.21
C THR A 248 6.52 35.18 -62.06
N TYR A 249 5.97 34.28 -62.88
CA TYR A 249 6.73 33.44 -63.80
C TYR A 249 7.00 34.32 -65.12
N THR A 250 8.24 34.67 -65.35
CA THR A 250 8.65 35.53 -66.43
C THR A 250 9.08 34.80 -67.74
N GLU A 251 9.17 33.48 -67.67
CA GLU A 251 9.48 32.59 -68.79
C GLU A 251 8.38 31.55 -69.01
N ALA A 252 8.19 31.16 -70.29
CA ALA A 252 7.25 30.07 -70.58
C ALA A 252 7.80 28.69 -70.14
N GLY A 253 7.04 27.95 -69.40
CA GLY A 253 7.47 26.66 -68.92
C GLY A 253 6.38 25.99 -68.05
N SER A 254 6.70 24.80 -67.58
CA SER A 254 5.92 24.11 -66.54
C SER A 254 6.77 24.04 -65.29
N TYR A 255 6.24 24.55 -64.19
CA TYR A 255 6.96 24.66 -62.93
C TYR A 255 6.33 23.74 -61.88
N THR A 256 7.16 23.03 -61.14
CA THR A 256 6.71 22.26 -59.97
C THR A 256 6.89 23.13 -58.73
N VAL A 257 5.80 23.47 -58.08
CA VAL A 257 5.80 24.23 -56.84
C VAL A 257 5.77 23.28 -55.65
N THR A 258 6.66 23.49 -54.71
CA THR A 258 6.69 22.75 -53.44
C THR A 258 6.53 23.69 -52.25
N LEU A 259 5.83 23.23 -51.22
CA LEU A 259 5.74 23.86 -49.91
C LEU A 259 6.21 22.84 -48.86
N THR A 260 7.20 23.27 -48.07
CA THR A 260 7.75 22.46 -46.96
C THR A 260 7.53 23.17 -45.65
#